data_4fb5db650075fbeac8ed9413c1e55095
#
_entry.id   4fb5db650075fbeac8ed9413c1e55095
#
_cell.length_a   1.000
_cell.length_b   1.000
_cell.length_c   1.000
_cell.angle_alpha   90.00
_cell.angle_beta   90.00
_cell.angle_gamma   90.00
#
_symmetry.space_group_name_H-M   'P 1'
#
loop_
_entity.id
_entity.type
_entity.pdbx_description
1 polymer ?
#
loop_
_entity_poly.entity_id
_entity_poly.type
_entity_poly.pdbx_seq_one_letter_code
_entity_poly.pdbx_strand_id
1 'polypeptide(L)'
;MKEKALKKDEELLECEKLWIFAVMIAVGGFFGAYTYVQKGGVFCNAQTANFVLMAVQLGRGNWRKALYYLLPASAYLLGTVISEFLPKHINRRKIVRWDTAFVAFEMAWIFAVSYTHLRAHETAANL
;
A
#
# COMPACT_ATOMS: atom_id res chain seq x y z
N MET A 1 -4.36 37.04 13.12
CA MET A 1 -4.24 35.58 13.34
C MET A 1 -4.61 34.77 12.11
N LYS A 2 -5.70 35.06 11.39
CA LYS A 2 -6.12 34.37 10.15
C LYS A 2 -5.08 34.46 9.01
N GLU A 3 -4.46 35.61 8.81
CA GLU A 3 -3.47 35.83 7.74
C GLU A 3 -2.16 35.06 7.92
N LYS A 4 -1.72 34.85 9.17
CA LYS A 4 -0.57 33.99 9.50
C LYS A 4 -0.88 32.50 9.29
N ALA A 5 -2.12 32.08 9.51
CA ALA A 5 -2.55 30.72 9.26
C ALA A 5 -2.63 30.44 7.75
N LEU A 6 -3.17 31.36 6.96
CA LEU A 6 -3.23 31.25 5.49
C LEU A 6 -1.84 31.19 4.86
N LYS A 7 -0.88 32.04 5.31
CA LYS A 7 0.51 32.00 4.85
C LYS A 7 1.24 30.70 5.22
N LYS A 8 0.89 30.10 6.35
CA LYS A 8 1.46 28.83 6.78
C LYS A 8 0.94 27.66 5.94
N ASP A 9 -0.31 27.72 5.50
CA ASP A 9 -0.89 26.71 4.60
C ASP A 9 -0.33 26.76 3.18
N GLU A 10 0.14 27.94 2.72
CA GLU A 10 0.81 28.08 1.41
C GLU A 10 2.25 27.55 1.40
N GLU A 11 2.91 27.44 2.55
CA GLU A 11 4.26 26.87 2.68
C GLU A 11 4.28 25.37 2.93
N LEU A 12 3.13 24.75 3.26
CA LEU A 12 3.03 23.32 3.51
C LEU A 12 3.00 22.54 2.19
N LEU A 13 3.76 21.45 2.13
CA LEU A 13 3.60 20.49 1.07
C LEU A 13 2.16 19.93 1.08
N GLU A 14 1.63 19.57 -0.09
CA GLU A 14 0.25 19.07 -0.20
C GLU A 14 -0.03 17.89 0.74
N CYS A 15 0.97 17.03 0.94
CA CYS A 15 0.87 15.88 1.87
C CYS A 15 0.84 16.26 3.36
N GLU A 16 1.22 17.50 3.72
CA GLU A 16 1.20 18.00 5.10
C GLU A 16 -0.14 18.67 5.46
N LYS A 17 -1.03 18.88 4.48
CA LYS A 17 -2.35 19.41 4.75
C LYS A 17 -3.19 18.41 5.56
N LEU A 18 -3.77 18.88 6.65
CA LEU A 18 -4.51 18.05 7.61
C LEU A 18 -5.59 17.18 6.96
N TRP A 19 -6.33 17.72 6.00
CA TRP A 19 -7.39 16.97 5.33
C TRP A 19 -6.84 15.84 4.45
N ILE A 20 -5.72 16.06 3.75
CA ILE A 20 -5.04 15.02 2.95
C ILE A 20 -4.53 13.94 3.88
N PHE A 21 -3.90 14.32 4.98
CA PHE A 21 -3.43 13.39 6.00
C PHE A 21 -4.58 12.55 6.58
N ALA A 22 -5.72 13.17 6.91
CA ALA A 22 -6.90 12.46 7.41
C ALA A 22 -7.47 11.47 6.38
N VAL A 23 -7.54 11.86 5.09
CA VAL A 23 -7.98 10.96 4.01
C VAL A 23 -7.00 9.80 3.85
N MET A 24 -5.70 10.04 3.86
CA MET A 24 -4.69 8.99 3.73
C MET A 24 -4.76 7.97 4.88
N ILE A 25 -4.96 8.44 6.12
CA ILE A 25 -5.15 7.54 7.28
C ILE A 25 -6.43 6.73 7.12
N ALA A 26 -7.55 7.35 6.72
CA ALA A 26 -8.81 6.66 6.54
C ALA A 26 -8.72 5.57 5.46
N VAL A 27 -8.12 5.90 4.32
CA VAL A 27 -7.87 4.95 3.22
C VAL A 27 -6.94 3.82 3.66
N GLY A 28 -5.83 4.15 4.34
CA GLY A 28 -4.90 3.17 4.87
C GLY A 28 -5.56 2.22 5.89
N GLY A 29 -6.37 2.77 6.79
CA GLY A 29 -7.14 1.99 7.76
C GLY A 29 -8.15 1.06 7.08
N PHE A 30 -8.87 1.56 6.07
CA PHE A 30 -9.81 0.76 5.29
C PHE A 30 -9.11 -0.42 4.59
N PHE A 31 -8.01 -0.19 3.87
CA PHE A 31 -7.26 -1.25 3.20
C PHE A 31 -6.67 -2.25 4.18
N GLY A 32 -6.17 -1.78 5.34
CA GLY A 32 -5.68 -2.66 6.40
C GLY A 32 -6.79 -3.59 6.92
N ALA A 33 -7.95 -3.04 7.26
CA ALA A 33 -9.10 -3.82 7.72
C ALA A 33 -9.61 -4.78 6.64
N TYR A 34 -9.75 -4.30 5.40
CA TYR A 34 -10.19 -5.11 4.27
C TYR A 34 -9.28 -6.33 4.03
N THR A 35 -7.97 -6.11 3.97
CA THR A 35 -7.04 -7.22 3.76
C THR A 35 -7.00 -8.18 4.93
N TYR A 36 -7.11 -7.69 6.16
CA TYR A 36 -7.19 -8.53 7.34
C TYR A 36 -8.40 -9.47 7.31
N VAL A 37 -9.58 -8.95 6.97
CA VAL A 37 -10.81 -9.74 6.92
C VAL A 37 -10.83 -10.68 5.72
N GLN A 38 -10.45 -10.21 4.53
CA GLN A 38 -10.63 -10.95 3.27
C GLN A 38 -9.43 -11.84 2.91
N LYS A 39 -8.24 -11.58 3.42
CA LYS A 39 -7.00 -12.25 3.03
C LYS A 39 -6.35 -13.05 4.17
N GLY A 40 -7.16 -13.70 5.01
CA GLY A 40 -6.68 -14.65 6.01
C GLY A 40 -5.94 -14.04 7.19
N GLY A 41 -6.25 -12.80 7.55
CA GLY A 41 -5.73 -12.13 8.74
C GLY A 41 -4.36 -11.47 8.54
N VAL A 42 -4.01 -11.06 7.32
CA VAL A 42 -2.78 -10.30 7.03
C VAL A 42 -3.09 -8.84 6.70
N PHE A 43 -2.19 -7.95 7.07
CA PHE A 43 -2.28 -6.53 6.73
C PHE A 43 -1.42 -6.22 5.51
N CYS A 44 -1.96 -5.48 4.54
CA CYS A 44 -1.18 -5.03 3.37
C CYS A 44 -0.21 -3.89 3.72
N ASN A 45 -0.57 -3.03 4.67
CA ASN A 45 0.12 -1.78 5.00
C ASN A 45 0.76 -1.74 6.40
N ALA A 46 0.48 -2.72 7.26
CA ALA A 46 0.98 -2.75 8.64
C ALA A 46 1.93 -3.95 8.86
N GLN A 47 3.15 -3.84 8.35
CA GLN A 47 4.13 -4.94 8.41
C GLN A 47 4.52 -5.31 9.84
N THR A 48 4.62 -4.34 10.74
CA THR A 48 4.83 -4.59 12.16
C THR A 48 3.75 -5.47 12.78
N ALA A 49 2.48 -5.24 12.43
CA ALA A 49 1.38 -6.10 12.88
C ALA A 49 1.50 -7.52 12.34
N ASN A 50 1.92 -7.68 11.07
CA ASN A 50 2.18 -9.01 10.49
C ASN A 50 3.29 -9.75 11.24
N PHE A 51 4.37 -9.07 11.65
CA PHE A 51 5.43 -9.70 12.46
C PHE A 51 4.94 -10.12 13.85
N VAL A 52 4.10 -9.32 14.50
CA VAL A 52 3.48 -9.71 15.78
C VAL A 52 2.61 -10.94 15.60
N LEU A 53 1.76 -10.96 14.58
CA LEU A 53 0.90 -12.11 14.28
C LEU A 53 1.71 -13.36 13.91
N MET A 54 2.81 -13.21 13.20
CA MET A 54 3.77 -14.28 12.93
C MET A 54 4.32 -14.87 14.22
N ALA A 55 4.80 -14.03 15.14
CA ALA A 55 5.34 -14.48 16.43
C ALA A 55 4.28 -15.23 17.26
N VAL A 56 3.04 -14.75 17.28
CA VAL A 56 1.92 -15.42 17.95
C VAL A 56 1.66 -16.83 17.34
N GLN A 57 1.70 -16.95 16.00
CA GLN A 57 1.50 -18.26 15.36
C GLN A 57 2.68 -19.21 15.58
N LEU A 58 3.91 -18.69 15.64
CA LEU A 58 5.09 -19.48 16.01
C LEU A 58 4.96 -20.03 17.44
N GLY A 59 4.54 -19.17 18.40
CA GLY A 59 4.30 -19.60 19.77
C GLY A 59 3.20 -20.66 19.92
N ARG A 60 2.26 -20.71 18.96
CA ARG A 60 1.20 -21.73 18.87
C ARG A 60 1.61 -22.98 18.11
N GLY A 61 2.83 -23.06 17.58
CA GLY A 61 3.29 -24.17 16.75
C GLY A 61 2.74 -24.18 15.31
N ASN A 62 2.05 -23.14 14.88
CA ASN A 62 1.42 -23.04 13.55
C ASN A 62 2.39 -22.48 12.50
N TRP A 63 3.42 -23.23 12.14
CA TRP A 63 4.48 -22.84 11.22
C TRP A 63 3.99 -22.39 9.84
N ARG A 64 3.00 -23.09 9.28
CA ARG A 64 2.43 -22.73 7.98
C ARG A 64 1.80 -21.33 8.00
N LYS A 65 1.03 -21.02 9.05
CA LYS A 65 0.38 -19.73 9.19
C LYS A 65 1.39 -18.62 9.52
N ALA A 66 2.44 -18.96 10.29
CA ALA A 66 3.52 -18.03 10.57
C ALA A 66 4.27 -17.62 9.30
N LEU A 67 4.62 -18.58 8.44
CA LEU A 67 5.28 -18.31 7.15
C LEU A 67 4.41 -17.49 6.19
N TYR A 68 3.09 -17.63 6.28
CA TYR A 68 2.16 -16.82 5.46
C TYR A 68 2.31 -15.32 5.71
N TYR A 69 2.62 -14.90 6.95
CA TYR A 69 2.85 -13.48 7.28
C TYR A 69 4.16 -12.92 6.71
N LEU A 70 5.10 -13.73 6.28
CA LEU A 70 6.30 -13.26 5.57
C LEU A 70 5.98 -12.79 4.15
N LEU A 71 4.89 -13.26 3.55
CA LEU A 71 4.53 -12.94 2.17
C LEU A 71 4.33 -11.43 1.95
N PRO A 72 3.46 -10.72 2.73
CA PRO A 72 3.34 -9.27 2.60
C PRO A 72 4.61 -8.52 3.00
N ALA A 73 5.37 -9.02 3.98
CA ALA A 73 6.63 -8.40 4.41
C ALA A 73 7.70 -8.48 3.30
N SER A 74 7.84 -9.62 2.63
CA SER A 74 8.77 -9.79 1.51
C SER A 74 8.36 -8.96 0.29
N ALA A 75 7.07 -8.89 -0.03
CA ALA A 75 6.56 -8.04 -1.09
C ALA A 75 6.84 -6.56 -0.82
N TYR A 76 6.65 -6.10 0.42
CA TYR A 76 6.97 -4.75 0.84
C TYR A 76 8.47 -4.45 0.68
N LEU A 77 9.32 -5.35 1.15
CA LEU A 77 10.78 -5.22 1.03
C LEU A 77 11.21 -5.14 -0.43
N LEU A 78 10.71 -6.03 -1.28
CA LEU A 78 10.99 -6.01 -2.71
C LEU A 78 10.55 -4.70 -3.36
N GLY A 79 9.33 -4.22 -3.05
CA GLY A 79 8.83 -2.94 -3.55
C GLY A 79 9.72 -1.77 -3.14
N THR A 80 10.15 -1.74 -1.88
CA THR A 80 11.07 -0.70 -1.36
C THR A 80 12.41 -0.73 -2.08
N VAL A 81 13.00 -1.91 -2.25
CA VAL A 81 14.26 -2.08 -2.98
C VAL A 81 14.11 -1.60 -4.43
N ILE A 82 13.07 -2.02 -5.12
CA ILE A 82 12.81 -1.62 -6.51
C ILE A 82 12.64 -0.09 -6.61
N SER A 83 11.84 0.51 -5.73
CA SER A 83 11.57 1.95 -5.74
C SER A 83 12.82 2.79 -5.47
N GLU A 84 13.78 2.27 -4.71
CA GLU A 84 15.04 2.95 -4.41
C GLU A 84 16.09 2.78 -5.52
N PHE A 85 16.18 1.59 -6.10
CA PHE A 85 17.20 1.29 -7.11
C PHE A 85 16.83 1.76 -8.52
N LEU A 86 15.56 1.63 -8.90
CA LEU A 86 15.11 1.91 -10.26
C LEU A 86 15.36 3.36 -10.71
N PRO A 87 15.02 4.40 -9.91
CA PRO A 87 15.27 5.79 -10.28
C PRO A 87 16.76 6.10 -10.46
N LYS A 88 17.62 5.50 -9.63
CA LYS A 88 19.07 5.73 -9.66
C LYS A 88 19.70 5.21 -10.94
N HIS A 89 19.21 4.11 -11.51
CA HIS A 89 19.77 3.47 -12.69
C HIS A 89 19.20 4.02 -14.00
N ILE A 90 17.93 4.40 -14.02
CA ILE A 90 17.23 4.77 -15.26
C ILE A 90 17.19 6.28 -15.48
N ASN A 91 17.17 7.09 -14.44
CA ASN A 91 16.93 8.53 -14.58
C ASN A 91 18.21 9.37 -14.67
N ARG A 92 19.04 9.14 -15.68
CA ARG A 92 20.19 10.03 -15.99
C ARG A 92 19.75 11.44 -16.44
N ARG A 93 18.51 11.65 -16.89
CA ARG A 93 18.05 12.91 -17.53
C ARG A 93 17.00 13.69 -16.75
N LYS A 94 16.58 13.28 -15.55
CA LYS A 94 15.55 13.94 -14.73
C LYS A 94 14.23 14.31 -15.45
N ILE A 95 13.91 13.61 -16.54
CA ILE A 95 12.76 13.93 -17.42
C ILE A 95 11.45 13.41 -16.82
N VAL A 96 11.49 12.35 -16.04
CA VAL A 96 10.30 11.72 -15.47
C VAL A 96 10.29 11.90 -13.96
N ARG A 97 9.18 12.37 -13.42
CA ARG A 97 8.90 12.35 -11.97
C ARG A 97 8.52 10.91 -11.60
N TRP A 98 9.47 10.17 -11.10
CA TRP A 98 9.30 8.76 -10.75
C TRP A 98 8.18 8.52 -9.74
N ASP A 99 8.00 9.43 -8.77
CA ASP A 99 6.91 9.36 -7.79
C ASP A 99 5.55 9.30 -8.50
N THR A 100 5.33 10.18 -9.47
CA THR A 100 4.09 10.21 -10.26
C THR A 100 3.95 8.97 -11.15
N ALA A 101 5.05 8.49 -11.73
CA ALA A 101 5.04 7.29 -12.57
C ALA A 101 4.70 6.03 -11.77
N PHE A 102 5.22 5.87 -10.54
CA PHE A 102 4.88 4.76 -9.66
C PHE A 102 3.40 4.80 -9.25
N VAL A 103 2.88 5.95 -8.83
CA VAL A 103 1.46 6.09 -8.49
C VAL A 103 0.56 5.77 -9.68
N ALA A 104 0.91 6.25 -10.87
CA ALA A 104 0.14 5.94 -12.10
C ALA A 104 0.18 4.44 -12.42
N PHE A 105 1.33 3.79 -12.25
CA PHE A 105 1.47 2.34 -12.42
C PHE A 105 0.64 1.57 -11.40
N GLU A 106 0.67 1.94 -10.13
CA GLU A 106 -0.16 1.32 -9.08
C GLU A 106 -1.65 1.45 -9.39
N MET A 107 -2.10 2.65 -9.79
CA MET A 107 -3.49 2.86 -10.19
C MET A 107 -3.88 1.97 -11.38
N ALA A 108 -3.05 1.91 -12.43
CA ALA A 108 -3.30 1.06 -13.58
C ALA A 108 -3.37 -0.42 -13.20
N TRP A 109 -2.49 -0.87 -12.30
CA TRP A 109 -2.49 -2.24 -11.79
C TRP A 109 -3.76 -2.57 -10.99
N ILE A 110 -4.19 -1.66 -10.11
CA ILE A 110 -5.43 -1.83 -9.33
C ILE A 110 -6.64 -1.94 -10.27
N PHE A 111 -6.72 -1.08 -11.30
CA PHE A 111 -7.78 -1.16 -12.30
C PHE A 111 -7.75 -2.48 -13.07
N ALA A 112 -6.58 -2.95 -13.50
CA ALA A 112 -6.44 -4.21 -14.22
C ALA A 112 -6.90 -5.40 -13.37
N VAL A 113 -6.48 -5.46 -12.10
CA VAL A 113 -6.87 -6.53 -11.16
C VAL A 113 -8.38 -6.45 -10.87
N SER A 114 -8.93 -5.26 -10.65
CA SER A 114 -10.35 -5.07 -10.41
C SER A 114 -11.19 -5.53 -11.61
N TYR A 115 -10.78 -5.17 -12.82
CA TYR A 115 -11.45 -5.58 -14.06
C TYR A 115 -11.42 -7.10 -14.26
N THR A 116 -10.27 -7.74 -14.03
CA THR A 116 -10.15 -9.20 -14.15
C THR A 116 -10.97 -9.93 -13.10
N HIS A 117 -11.06 -9.37 -11.89
CA HIS A 117 -11.85 -9.96 -10.81
C HIS A 117 -13.37 -9.87 -11.09
N LEU A 118 -13.85 -8.73 -11.58
CA LEU A 118 -15.24 -8.56 -11.99
C LEU A 118 -15.62 -9.52 -13.13
N ARG A 119 -14.78 -9.66 -14.13
CA ARG A 119 -15.01 -10.56 -15.25
C ARG A 119 -15.03 -12.04 -14.84
N ALA A 120 -14.20 -12.43 -13.87
CA ALA A 120 -14.21 -13.78 -13.33
C ALA A 120 -15.54 -14.10 -12.61
N HIS A 121 -16.11 -13.13 -11.89
CA HIS A 121 -17.42 -13.29 -11.26
C HIS A 121 -18.57 -13.40 -12.28
N GLU A 122 -18.56 -12.61 -13.35
CA GLU A 122 -19.57 -12.72 -14.41
C GLU A 122 -19.49 -14.07 -15.13
N THR A 123 -18.31 -14.58 -15.39
CA THR A 123 -18.12 -15.90 -16.03
C THR A 123 -18.60 -17.03 -15.11
N ALA A 124 -18.35 -16.95 -13.81
CA ALA A 124 -18.82 -17.94 -12.85
C ALA A 124 -20.35 -17.91 -12.62
N ALA A 125 -21.00 -16.77 -12.82
CA ALA A 125 -22.46 -16.62 -12.70
C ALA A 125 -23.22 -17.10 -13.95
N ASN A 126 -22.52 -17.27 -15.09
CA ASN A 126 -23.09 -17.71 -16.37
C ASN A 126 -22.84 -19.22 -16.66
N LEU A 127 -22.25 -19.96 -15.74
CA LEU A 127 -22.08 -21.43 -15.77
C LEU A 127 -23.02 -22.12 -14.80
#